data_47a3762269ff5b938f64d568ced77531
#
_entry.id   47a3762269ff5b938f64d568ced77531
#
_cell.length_a   1.000
_cell.length_b   1.000
_cell.length_c   1.000
_cell.angle_alpha   90.00
_cell.angle_beta   90.00
_cell.angle_gamma   90.00
#
_symmetry.space_group_name_H-M   'P 1'
#
loop_
_entity.id
_entity.type
_entity.pdbx_description
1 polymer ?
#
loop_
_entity_poly.entity_id
_entity_poly.type
_entity_poly.pdbx_seq_one_letter_code
_entity_poly.pdbx_strand_id
1 'polypeptide(L)'
;MKGRRWRLRAGRNRDLRPPSGGLAEPGRGLHAPGRCFRAGTRVMGVVGLCALMLPLLTGCWDRLELEQRAMILGIAVDEATPADLRQAGTTRKLSRPPRGGGAAPVRLTAQIAVPGRIPLGPGDAGGGGGGGGGGGGGAAGQRPVWVLSASGYTMEDAVSNLQNQVAEPLFWGHLRILIMSEAVARRGPSPISDWLRRNAEIRRTLWLTVSRGEAGALMQATPPLERVPALYLWSTLARAQQLGRLPLGHANIFWRALSTTGQEPILPYLELRQQQNIFIRGLAYFRGNQMIGTLNPWEVGVFMTVKGLNPAGYSAYVQVPGTGQFVMIRSTLRKSHLEVFWAQNRPGIRVRSHVEAMALEKTGRQINLSSVAQMRAVEASAARDLTREIQDLIGRTQRDRCDIFGFGELVRAQMYDYWQHNVRTKADWDRIYAEMPVEVEVTVNLRRTGTLNR
;
A
#
# COMPACT_ATOMS: atom_id res chain seq x y z
N MET A 1 -9.23 40.03 -4.11
CA MET A 1 -10.32 40.79 -3.44
C MET A 1 -10.81 40.02 -2.20
N LYS A 2 -10.76 40.73 -1.09
CA LYS A 2 -11.43 40.55 0.23
C LYS A 2 -11.12 39.26 1.01
N GLY A 3 -10.14 39.41 1.93
CA GLY A 3 -9.93 38.54 3.09
C GLY A 3 -10.97 38.78 4.17
N ARG A 4 -11.25 37.77 4.99
CA ARG A 4 -11.92 37.89 6.27
C ARG A 4 -10.99 37.37 7.38
N ARG A 5 -10.51 38.29 8.19
CA ARG A 5 -9.84 38.05 9.48
C ARG A 5 -10.90 37.80 10.55
N TRP A 6 -10.79 36.78 11.34
CA TRP A 6 -11.50 36.61 12.59
C TRP A 6 -10.62 37.09 13.74
N ARG A 7 -11.11 38.07 14.50
CA ARG A 7 -10.46 38.59 15.71
C ARG A 7 -10.99 37.83 16.92
N LEU A 8 -10.07 37.35 17.73
CA LEU A 8 -10.32 36.92 19.11
C LEU A 8 -10.59 38.12 19.99
N ARG A 9 -11.70 38.11 20.76
CA ARG A 9 -11.99 39.04 21.84
C ARG A 9 -11.64 38.38 23.16
N ALA A 10 -10.68 39.00 23.87
CA ALA A 10 -10.41 38.79 25.28
C ALA A 10 -11.42 39.56 26.11
N GLY A 11 -12.01 38.94 27.09
CA GLY A 11 -12.90 39.55 28.08
C GLY A 11 -12.34 39.40 29.49
N ARG A 12 -12.25 40.55 30.14
CA ARG A 12 -11.56 40.88 31.39
C ARG A 12 -12.12 40.23 32.66
N ASN A 13 -11.19 39.95 33.56
CA ASN A 13 -11.35 39.78 35.01
C ASN A 13 -12.19 40.89 35.66
N ARG A 14 -12.96 40.51 36.67
CA ARG A 14 -13.36 41.42 37.80
C ARG A 14 -13.16 40.68 39.12
N ASP A 15 -12.20 41.19 39.87
CA ASP A 15 -12.01 40.98 41.29
C ASP A 15 -13.21 41.48 42.09
N LEU A 16 -13.59 40.77 43.17
CA LEU A 16 -14.24 41.37 44.34
C LEU A 16 -13.83 40.62 45.61
N ARG A 17 -13.23 41.37 46.52
CA ARG A 17 -12.80 41.02 47.89
C ARG A 17 -13.97 40.98 48.86
N PRO A 18 -13.80 40.32 50.03
CA PRO A 18 -14.85 40.18 51.05
C PRO A 18 -14.82 41.30 52.05
N PRO A 19 -15.87 41.55 52.84
CA PRO A 19 -15.82 42.34 54.08
C PRO A 19 -15.83 41.47 55.33
N SER A 20 -15.05 41.93 56.25
CA SER A 20 -14.83 41.44 57.61
C SER A 20 -15.91 41.95 58.60
N GLY A 21 -16.10 41.19 59.66
CA GLY A 21 -16.36 41.77 60.97
C GLY A 21 -17.71 41.46 61.66
N GLY A 22 -17.62 40.93 62.88
CA GLY A 22 -18.69 41.07 63.86
C GLY A 22 -18.89 39.91 64.84
N LEU A 23 -18.22 40.00 65.97
CA LEU A 23 -18.44 39.16 67.17
C LEU A 23 -19.77 39.54 67.85
N ALA A 24 -20.53 38.55 68.33
CA ALA A 24 -21.35 38.63 69.56
C ALA A 24 -21.85 37.24 69.99
N GLU A 25 -21.56 36.91 71.24
CA GLU A 25 -22.13 35.81 72.05
C GLU A 25 -23.38 36.32 72.80
N PRO A 26 -23.97 35.46 73.70
CA PRO A 26 -24.63 34.14 73.54
C PRO A 26 -26.12 34.19 74.03
N GLY A 27 -26.92 33.27 73.64
CA GLY A 27 -28.29 33.16 74.11
C GLY A 27 -28.75 31.67 74.20
N ARG A 28 -29.15 31.31 75.39
CA ARG A 28 -29.59 29.99 75.87
C ARG A 28 -30.81 29.40 75.16
N GLY A 29 -30.77 28.10 74.98
CA GLY A 29 -31.84 27.17 75.34
C GLY A 29 -32.96 26.93 74.34
N LEU A 30 -33.09 25.71 73.94
CA LEU A 30 -34.26 24.86 74.09
C LEU A 30 -34.08 23.53 73.25
N HIS A 31 -34.27 22.40 73.93
CA HIS A 31 -34.27 21.07 73.38
C HIS A 31 -35.43 20.89 72.40
N ALA A 32 -35.14 20.28 71.21
CA ALA A 32 -36.12 19.56 70.43
C ALA A 32 -35.46 18.27 69.84
N PRO A 33 -36.05 17.10 70.13
CA PRO A 33 -35.57 15.84 69.59
C PRO A 33 -36.17 15.60 68.18
N GLY A 34 -35.36 15.21 67.23
CA GLY A 34 -35.94 14.75 65.97
C GLY A 34 -35.14 15.03 64.69
N ARG A 35 -33.89 14.60 64.63
CA ARG A 35 -33.11 14.66 63.35
C ARG A 35 -32.27 13.43 63.03
N CYS A 36 -32.51 12.27 63.60
CA CYS A 36 -31.74 11.06 63.28
C CYS A 36 -32.32 10.21 62.15
N PHE A 37 -33.49 10.49 61.59
CA PHE A 37 -34.13 9.62 60.61
C PHE A 37 -33.89 10.00 59.12
N ARG A 38 -33.30 11.22 58.83
CA ARG A 38 -33.07 11.68 57.45
C ARG A 38 -31.68 11.37 56.89
N ALA A 39 -30.72 10.94 57.70
CA ALA A 39 -29.40 10.59 57.25
C ALA A 39 -29.37 9.15 56.65
N GLY A 40 -30.10 8.21 57.21
CA GLY A 40 -30.13 6.81 56.75
C GLY A 40 -30.72 6.65 55.36
N THR A 41 -31.76 7.40 55.01
CA THR A 41 -32.38 7.32 53.66
C THR A 41 -31.52 7.87 52.54
N ARG A 42 -30.69 8.87 52.83
CA ARG A 42 -29.72 9.43 51.83
C ARG A 42 -28.55 8.48 51.60
N VAL A 43 -28.03 7.85 52.64
CA VAL A 43 -26.96 6.85 52.52
C VAL A 43 -27.46 5.61 51.77
N MET A 44 -28.67 5.13 52.07
CA MET A 44 -29.27 4.01 51.33
C MET A 44 -29.53 4.34 49.85
N GLY A 45 -29.91 5.57 49.52
CA GLY A 45 -30.10 6.04 48.15
C GLY A 45 -28.77 6.10 47.37
N VAL A 46 -27.69 6.56 48.01
CA VAL A 46 -26.34 6.59 47.40
C VAL A 46 -25.78 5.17 47.21
N VAL A 47 -25.95 4.29 48.18
CA VAL A 47 -25.55 2.89 48.09
C VAL A 47 -26.34 2.15 46.99
N GLY A 48 -27.65 2.42 46.89
CA GLY A 48 -28.50 1.87 45.83
C GLY A 48 -28.10 2.38 44.44
N LEU A 49 -27.75 3.66 44.31
CA LEU A 49 -27.26 4.28 43.07
C LEU A 49 -25.86 3.72 42.67
N CYS A 50 -24.96 3.55 43.64
CA CYS A 50 -23.66 2.92 43.40
C CYS A 50 -23.81 1.45 43.01
N ALA A 51 -24.72 0.69 43.65
CA ALA A 51 -24.99 -0.71 43.30
C ALA A 51 -25.62 -0.86 41.90
N LEU A 52 -26.44 0.14 41.47
CA LEU A 52 -27.03 0.19 40.13
C LEU A 52 -25.98 0.57 39.06
N MET A 53 -24.93 1.30 39.43
CA MET A 53 -23.82 1.69 38.55
C MET A 53 -22.74 0.61 38.42
N LEU A 54 -22.60 -0.32 39.38
CA LEU A 54 -21.62 -1.41 39.33
C LEU A 54 -21.72 -2.29 38.07
N PRO A 55 -22.90 -2.73 37.60
CA PRO A 55 -22.98 -3.51 36.38
C PRO A 55 -22.65 -2.72 35.10
N LEU A 56 -22.66 -1.37 35.13
CA LEU A 56 -22.24 -0.53 34.01
C LEU A 56 -20.70 -0.43 33.89
N LEU A 57 -19.97 -0.80 34.93
CA LEU A 57 -18.50 -0.81 34.96
C LEU A 57 -17.88 -2.13 34.50
N THR A 58 -18.68 -3.19 34.30
CA THR A 58 -18.18 -4.52 33.89
C THR A 58 -18.04 -4.70 32.38
N GLY A 59 -18.11 -3.63 31.59
CA GLY A 59 -18.23 -3.67 30.13
C GLY A 59 -16.99 -4.03 29.32
N CYS A 60 -15.85 -4.43 29.87
CA CYS A 60 -14.62 -4.67 29.10
C CYS A 60 -13.83 -5.93 29.46
N TRP A 61 -14.39 -6.89 30.18
CA TRP A 61 -13.62 -8.05 30.68
C TRP A 61 -13.35 -9.15 29.64
N ASP A 62 -13.97 -9.13 28.47
CA ASP A 62 -13.86 -10.18 27.44
C ASP A 62 -13.02 -9.74 26.22
N ARG A 63 -12.10 -8.79 26.38
CA ARG A 63 -11.14 -8.43 25.34
C ARG A 63 -9.87 -9.25 25.49
N LEU A 64 -9.65 -10.18 24.54
CA LEU A 64 -8.34 -10.80 24.36
C LEU A 64 -7.28 -9.72 24.19
N GLU A 65 -6.27 -9.71 25.06
CA GLU A 65 -5.14 -8.80 24.96
C GLU A 65 -4.34 -9.09 23.69
N LEU A 66 -3.59 -8.10 23.20
CA LEU A 66 -2.81 -8.22 21.95
C LEU A 66 -1.77 -9.34 22.04
N GLU A 67 -1.24 -9.58 23.25
CA GLU A 67 -0.28 -10.64 23.57
C GLU A 67 -0.87 -12.05 23.46
N GLN A 68 -2.19 -12.17 23.54
CA GLN A 68 -2.93 -13.43 23.42
C GLN A 68 -3.39 -13.71 21.99
N ARG A 69 -2.81 -13.00 21.00
CA ARG A 69 -3.17 -13.15 19.60
C ARG A 69 -1.94 -13.40 18.73
N ALA A 70 -2.07 -14.33 17.80
CA ALA A 70 -1.05 -14.56 16.78
C ALA A 70 -1.12 -13.46 15.70
N MET A 71 -0.30 -12.42 15.83
CA MET A 71 -0.29 -11.26 14.93
C MET A 71 0.32 -11.63 13.58
N ILE A 72 -0.49 -11.60 12.51
CA ILE A 72 -0.05 -11.83 11.14
C ILE A 72 0.52 -10.52 10.55
N LEU A 73 1.78 -10.54 10.13
CA LEU A 73 2.48 -9.38 9.55
C LEU A 73 2.43 -9.38 8.02
N GLY A 74 2.52 -10.55 7.41
CA GLY A 74 2.50 -10.75 5.97
C GLY A 74 2.05 -12.15 5.61
N ILE A 75 1.46 -12.28 4.43
CA ILE A 75 1.09 -13.57 3.86
C ILE A 75 1.54 -13.69 2.42
N ALA A 76 1.87 -14.91 2.04
CA ALA A 76 2.11 -15.30 0.66
C ALA A 76 1.10 -16.37 0.25
N VAL A 77 0.65 -16.30 -1.01
CA VAL A 77 -0.32 -17.22 -1.57
C VAL A 77 0.23 -17.81 -2.86
N ASP A 78 0.45 -19.11 -2.83
CA ASP A 78 0.89 -19.93 -3.96
C ASP A 78 -0.22 -20.89 -4.38
N GLU A 79 -0.08 -21.51 -5.56
CA GLU A 79 -0.92 -22.65 -5.91
C GLU A 79 -0.55 -23.87 -5.05
N ALA A 80 -1.56 -24.54 -4.50
CA ALA A 80 -1.33 -25.77 -3.76
C ALA A 80 -1.17 -26.95 -4.74
N THR A 81 -0.17 -27.77 -4.50
CA THR A 81 0.01 -29.03 -5.22
C THR A 81 -0.94 -30.11 -4.69
N PRO A 82 -1.19 -31.19 -5.45
CA PRO A 82 -1.92 -32.35 -4.93
C PRO A 82 -1.27 -32.97 -3.69
N ALA A 83 0.05 -32.87 -3.53
CA ALA A 83 0.77 -33.33 -2.34
C ALA A 83 0.44 -32.44 -1.12
N ASP A 84 0.45 -31.12 -1.28
CA ASP A 84 0.07 -30.16 -0.24
C ASP A 84 -1.36 -30.43 0.27
N LEU A 85 -2.29 -30.70 -0.64
CA LEU A 85 -3.69 -30.97 -0.27
C LEU A 85 -3.92 -32.32 0.43
N ARG A 86 -3.04 -33.31 0.19
CA ARG A 86 -3.11 -34.56 0.97
C ARG A 86 -2.65 -34.38 2.41
N GLN A 87 -1.74 -33.45 2.64
CA GLN A 87 -1.27 -33.08 3.98
C GLN A 87 -2.18 -32.03 4.64
N ALA A 88 -2.98 -31.31 3.83
CA ALA A 88 -3.95 -30.35 4.35
C ALA A 88 -5.00 -31.10 5.20
N GLY A 89 -5.08 -30.68 6.47
CA GLY A 89 -5.91 -31.37 7.48
C GLY A 89 -7.40 -31.35 7.13
N THR A 90 -8.16 -31.35 7.98
CA THR A 90 -9.40 -31.86 8.49
C THR A 90 -10.68 -31.11 8.10
N THR A 91 -10.69 -30.12 7.23
CA THR A 91 -11.97 -29.50 6.85
C THR A 91 -12.85 -30.52 6.13
N ARG A 92 -13.90 -30.97 6.83
CA ARG A 92 -14.81 -31.98 6.30
C ARG A 92 -15.65 -31.38 5.18
N LYS A 93 -15.51 -31.95 4.00
CA LYS A 93 -16.33 -31.59 2.86
C LYS A 93 -17.72 -32.17 3.01
N LEU A 94 -18.70 -31.32 3.22
CA LEU A 94 -20.12 -31.70 3.21
C LEU A 94 -20.61 -32.00 1.78
N SER A 95 -19.96 -31.39 0.79
CA SER A 95 -20.27 -31.61 -0.63
C SER A 95 -18.98 -31.89 -1.41
N ARG A 96 -19.06 -32.68 -2.46
CA ARG A 96 -17.94 -32.80 -3.42
C ARG A 96 -17.67 -31.42 -4.03
N PRO A 97 -16.39 -30.94 -4.06
CA PRO A 97 -16.08 -29.72 -4.79
C PRO A 97 -16.53 -29.93 -6.24
N PRO A 98 -17.16 -28.91 -6.84
CA PRO A 98 -17.64 -29.02 -8.21
C PRO A 98 -16.48 -29.36 -9.15
N ARG A 99 -16.64 -30.41 -9.95
CA ARG A 99 -15.70 -30.74 -11.03
C ARG A 99 -15.75 -29.58 -12.05
N GLY A 100 -14.67 -28.82 -12.18
CA GLY A 100 -14.53 -27.81 -13.22
C GLY A 100 -14.92 -26.38 -12.88
N GLY A 101 -15.26 -26.02 -11.65
CA GLY A 101 -15.63 -24.62 -11.34
C GLY A 101 -15.40 -24.21 -9.90
N GLY A 102 -14.54 -23.26 -9.67
CA GLY A 102 -14.56 -22.39 -8.48
C GLY A 102 -13.59 -22.68 -7.35
N ALA A 103 -13.15 -23.90 -7.12
CA ALA A 103 -12.13 -24.18 -6.11
C ALA A 103 -10.74 -23.98 -6.74
N ALA A 104 -10.03 -22.98 -6.29
CA ALA A 104 -8.64 -22.73 -6.68
C ALA A 104 -7.74 -23.03 -5.49
N PRO A 105 -7.22 -24.27 -5.36
CA PRO A 105 -6.42 -24.65 -4.21
C PRO A 105 -5.24 -23.73 -4.01
N VAL A 106 -5.00 -23.34 -2.76
CA VAL A 106 -3.94 -22.41 -2.39
C VAL A 106 -3.10 -22.97 -1.26
N ARG A 107 -1.81 -22.65 -1.31
CA ARG A 107 -0.87 -22.76 -0.20
C ARG A 107 -0.67 -21.37 0.38
N LEU A 108 -1.09 -21.18 1.61
CA LEU A 108 -0.94 -19.96 2.39
C LEU A 108 0.32 -20.07 3.25
N THR A 109 1.24 -19.15 3.09
CA THR A 109 2.40 -19.01 3.99
C THR A 109 2.26 -17.70 4.76
N ALA A 110 2.24 -17.78 6.09
CA ALA A 110 2.04 -16.63 6.97
C ALA A 110 3.28 -16.36 7.82
N GLN A 111 3.60 -15.08 8.01
CA GLN A 111 4.55 -14.62 9.01
C GLN A 111 3.81 -14.14 10.24
N ILE A 112 4.04 -14.81 11.36
CA ILE A 112 3.48 -14.51 12.67
C ILE A 112 4.57 -13.80 13.49
N ALA A 113 4.23 -12.68 14.09
CA ALA A 113 5.10 -11.97 15.02
C ALA A 113 5.32 -12.80 16.29
N VAL A 114 6.56 -12.94 16.74
CA VAL A 114 6.86 -13.53 18.05
C VAL A 114 7.02 -12.38 19.06
N PRO A 115 6.07 -12.24 20.03
CA PRO A 115 6.12 -11.18 21.02
C PRO A 115 7.46 -11.16 21.76
N GLY A 116 8.00 -9.96 22.04
CA GLY A 116 9.27 -9.77 22.74
C GLY A 116 10.53 -10.07 21.92
N ARG A 117 10.42 -10.50 20.66
CA ARG A 117 11.57 -10.79 19.77
C ARG A 117 11.70 -9.83 18.59
N ILE A 118 10.74 -8.95 18.37
CA ILE A 118 10.83 -7.92 17.32
C ILE A 118 11.70 -6.77 17.85
N PRO A 119 12.86 -6.47 17.22
CA PRO A 119 13.70 -5.34 17.63
C PRO A 119 12.94 -4.02 17.45
N LEU A 120 12.96 -3.16 18.49
CA LEU A 120 12.26 -1.87 18.47
C LEU A 120 13.04 -0.75 17.73
N GLY A 121 14.29 -1.04 17.27
CA GLY A 121 15.08 -0.06 16.51
C GLY A 121 16.41 -0.61 16.00
N PRO A 122 17.11 0.19 15.13
CA PRO A 122 18.45 -0.14 14.65
C PRO A 122 19.47 0.08 15.79
N GLY A 123 19.78 -0.93 16.54
CA GLY A 123 20.70 -0.87 17.68
C GLY A 123 20.41 -1.91 18.73
N ASP A 124 19.24 -2.52 18.71
CA ASP A 124 18.80 -3.50 19.70
C ASP A 124 19.37 -4.91 19.44
N ALA A 125 20.56 -4.97 18.86
CA ALA A 125 21.25 -6.23 18.59
C ALA A 125 21.99 -6.79 19.82
N GLY A 126 21.76 -6.25 21.03
CA GLY A 126 22.53 -6.72 22.17
C GLY A 126 22.39 -5.89 23.44
N GLY A 127 21.22 -5.58 23.90
CA GLY A 127 21.02 -4.80 25.09
C GLY A 127 20.00 -5.36 26.06
N GLY A 128 20.16 -6.57 26.52
CA GLY A 128 19.55 -7.06 27.76
C GLY A 128 20.45 -6.73 28.96
N GLY A 129 20.44 -5.45 29.37
CA GLY A 129 21.10 -5.05 30.61
C GLY A 129 20.25 -5.43 31.81
N GLY A 130 20.79 -6.19 32.72
CA GLY A 130 20.36 -6.21 34.11
C GLY A 130 20.15 -7.58 34.72
N GLY A 131 21.17 -8.12 35.36
CA GLY A 131 21.05 -8.87 36.60
C GLY A 131 20.97 -10.40 36.53
N GLY A 132 22.10 -11.04 36.78
CA GLY A 132 22.11 -12.28 37.55
C GLY A 132 22.14 -13.62 36.84
N GLY A 133 23.35 -14.17 36.71
CA GLY A 133 23.61 -15.59 36.98
C GLY A 133 23.26 -16.65 35.95
N GLY A 134 24.26 -17.16 35.26
CA GLY A 134 24.40 -18.59 35.01
C GLY A 134 23.75 -19.16 33.76
N GLY A 135 24.55 -19.63 32.84
CA GLY A 135 24.15 -20.66 31.86
C GLY A 135 24.13 -20.20 30.42
N GLY A 136 25.26 -20.43 29.75
CA GLY A 136 25.46 -20.15 28.34
C GLY A 136 24.44 -20.88 27.45
N GLY A 137 23.93 -20.17 26.51
CA GLY A 137 23.06 -20.69 25.44
C GLY A 137 22.57 -19.56 24.57
N GLY A 138 23.35 -19.16 23.58
CA GLY A 138 23.17 -18.08 22.64
C GLY A 138 21.75 -17.71 22.21
N ALA A 139 21.24 -16.58 22.65
CA ALA A 139 20.09 -15.90 22.14
C ALA A 139 20.27 -15.35 20.70
N ALA A 140 21.42 -15.58 20.08
CA ALA A 140 21.79 -15.07 18.76
C ALA A 140 21.11 -15.78 17.59
N GLY A 141 20.29 -16.82 17.81
CA GLY A 141 19.71 -17.67 16.76
C GLY A 141 18.19 -17.61 16.60
N GLN A 142 17.45 -16.92 17.47
CA GLN A 142 15.98 -17.01 17.45
C GLN A 142 15.37 -15.93 16.55
N ARG A 143 14.67 -16.38 15.50
CA ARG A 143 13.98 -15.52 14.54
C ARG A 143 12.86 -14.73 15.23
N PRO A 144 12.71 -13.43 14.88
CA PRO A 144 11.63 -12.58 15.44
C PRO A 144 10.25 -12.92 14.92
N VAL A 145 10.18 -13.79 13.92
CA VAL A 145 8.94 -14.24 13.28
C VAL A 145 8.92 -15.76 13.16
N TRP A 146 7.72 -16.28 13.26
CA TRP A 146 7.42 -17.67 12.98
C TRP A 146 6.75 -17.75 11.61
N VAL A 147 7.29 -18.55 10.69
CA VAL A 147 6.76 -18.75 9.35
C VAL A 147 6.10 -20.11 9.29
N LEU A 148 4.81 -20.11 9.02
CA LEU A 148 3.99 -21.31 8.89
C LEU A 148 3.33 -21.35 7.52
N SER A 149 3.08 -22.57 7.03
CA SER A 149 2.34 -22.79 5.80
C SER A 149 1.20 -23.79 6.02
N ALA A 150 0.09 -23.52 5.37
CA ALA A 150 -1.04 -24.41 5.33
C ALA A 150 -1.69 -24.36 3.94
N SER A 151 -2.25 -25.48 3.49
CA SER A 151 -2.92 -25.56 2.20
C SER A 151 -4.41 -25.79 2.38
N GLY A 152 -5.21 -25.34 1.43
CA GLY A 152 -6.64 -25.50 1.43
C GLY A 152 -7.25 -25.41 0.04
N TYR A 153 -8.49 -25.83 -0.10
CA TYR A 153 -9.24 -25.69 -1.35
C TYR A 153 -9.75 -24.27 -1.59
N THR A 154 -9.77 -23.46 -0.54
CA THR A 154 -10.10 -22.03 -0.55
C THR A 154 -9.16 -21.29 0.39
N MET A 155 -9.17 -19.96 0.37
CA MET A 155 -8.40 -19.15 1.33
C MET A 155 -8.84 -19.43 2.78
N GLU A 156 -10.15 -19.50 3.04
CA GLU A 156 -10.67 -19.77 4.39
C GLU A 156 -10.31 -21.18 4.89
N ASP A 157 -10.31 -22.17 3.99
CA ASP A 157 -9.88 -23.53 4.32
C ASP A 157 -8.37 -23.55 4.69
N ALA A 158 -7.55 -22.85 3.93
CA ALA A 158 -6.12 -22.71 4.25
C ALA A 158 -5.89 -21.97 5.58
N VAL A 159 -6.67 -20.92 5.86
CA VAL A 159 -6.62 -20.18 7.13
C VAL A 159 -7.05 -21.05 8.30
N SER A 160 -8.12 -21.83 8.17
CA SER A 160 -8.56 -22.80 9.19
C SER A 160 -7.50 -23.85 9.48
N ASN A 161 -6.84 -24.36 8.42
CA ASN A 161 -5.74 -25.32 8.57
C ASN A 161 -4.48 -24.67 9.20
N LEU A 162 -4.26 -23.36 8.97
CA LEU A 162 -3.22 -22.61 9.64
C LEU A 162 -3.53 -22.41 11.12
N GLN A 163 -4.78 -22.07 11.48
CA GLN A 163 -5.23 -21.91 12.86
C GLN A 163 -5.04 -23.19 13.68
N ASN A 164 -5.19 -24.37 13.06
CA ASN A 164 -4.95 -25.65 13.74
C ASN A 164 -3.48 -25.89 14.13
N GLN A 165 -2.55 -25.06 13.66
CA GLN A 165 -1.11 -25.13 13.99
C GLN A 165 -0.71 -24.11 15.05
N VAL A 166 -1.62 -23.22 15.45
CA VAL A 166 -1.34 -22.08 16.34
C VAL A 166 -2.36 -22.08 17.47
N ALA A 167 -1.90 -21.99 18.72
CA ALA A 167 -2.77 -22.01 19.89
C ALA A 167 -3.58 -20.71 20.01
N GLU A 168 -2.94 -19.55 19.72
CA GLU A 168 -3.55 -18.24 19.82
C GLU A 168 -4.40 -17.95 18.58
N PRO A 169 -5.54 -17.24 18.71
CA PRO A 169 -6.33 -16.80 17.57
C PRO A 169 -5.52 -15.95 16.59
N LEU A 170 -5.59 -16.27 15.30
CA LEU A 170 -4.94 -15.49 14.25
C LEU A 170 -5.55 -14.08 14.17
N PHE A 171 -4.69 -13.06 14.22
CA PHE A 171 -5.11 -11.66 14.16
C PHE A 171 -4.56 -10.94 12.92
N TRP A 172 -5.47 -10.44 12.09
CA TRP A 172 -5.19 -9.89 10.78
C TRP A 172 -5.02 -8.36 10.76
N GLY A 173 -5.28 -7.68 11.88
CA GLY A 173 -5.22 -6.21 11.98
C GLY A 173 -3.84 -5.60 11.72
N HIS A 174 -2.77 -6.40 11.78
CA HIS A 174 -1.40 -6.01 11.48
C HIS A 174 -0.88 -6.50 10.12
N LEU A 175 -1.73 -7.10 9.30
CA LEU A 175 -1.35 -7.54 7.96
C LEU A 175 -0.94 -6.34 7.08
N ARG A 176 0.35 -6.29 6.70
CA ARG A 176 0.95 -5.20 5.93
C ARG A 176 1.06 -5.50 4.45
N ILE A 177 1.27 -6.77 4.11
CA ILE A 177 1.55 -7.19 2.74
C ILE A 177 0.93 -8.57 2.45
N LEU A 178 0.36 -8.69 1.27
CA LEU A 178 0.01 -9.96 0.66
C LEU A 178 0.79 -10.09 -0.66
N ILE A 179 1.47 -11.20 -0.80
CA ILE A 179 2.18 -11.57 -2.03
C ILE A 179 1.46 -12.76 -2.65
N MET A 180 1.09 -12.65 -3.91
CA MET A 180 0.61 -13.80 -4.68
C MET A 180 1.67 -14.23 -5.69
N SER A 181 1.80 -15.52 -5.94
CA SER A 181 2.67 -16.00 -7.02
C SER A 181 2.10 -15.57 -8.38
N GLU A 182 2.97 -15.51 -9.39
CA GLU A 182 2.55 -15.20 -10.76
C GLU A 182 1.50 -16.21 -11.26
N ALA A 183 1.62 -17.48 -10.90
CA ALA A 183 0.65 -18.51 -11.26
C ALA A 183 -0.75 -18.18 -10.70
N VAL A 184 -0.84 -17.80 -9.43
CA VAL A 184 -2.09 -17.36 -8.81
C VAL A 184 -2.63 -16.08 -9.46
N ALA A 185 -1.76 -15.12 -9.78
CA ALA A 185 -2.15 -13.87 -10.43
C ALA A 185 -2.69 -14.10 -11.85
N ARG A 186 -2.07 -15.00 -12.62
CA ARG A 186 -2.51 -15.36 -13.98
C ARG A 186 -3.82 -16.14 -13.97
N ARG A 187 -4.01 -17.03 -13.00
CA ARG A 187 -5.27 -17.76 -12.81
C ARG A 187 -6.42 -16.80 -12.44
N GLY A 188 -6.12 -15.77 -11.68
CA GLY A 188 -7.06 -14.75 -11.21
C GLY A 188 -7.26 -14.75 -9.70
N PRO A 189 -6.92 -13.66 -9.00
CA PRO A 189 -6.98 -13.54 -7.55
C PRO A 189 -8.37 -13.24 -6.96
N SER A 190 -9.47 -13.43 -7.70
CA SER A 190 -10.84 -13.15 -7.20
C SER A 190 -11.15 -13.82 -5.87
N PRO A 191 -10.86 -15.11 -5.66
CA PRO A 191 -11.15 -15.75 -4.36
C PRO A 191 -10.36 -15.14 -3.21
N ILE A 192 -9.10 -14.74 -3.46
CA ILE A 192 -8.26 -14.06 -2.48
C ILE A 192 -8.83 -12.67 -2.17
N SER A 193 -9.20 -11.93 -3.21
CA SER A 193 -9.81 -10.59 -3.08
C SER A 193 -11.14 -10.62 -2.34
N ASP A 194 -11.96 -11.64 -2.57
CA ASP A 194 -13.23 -11.82 -1.87
C ASP A 194 -13.00 -12.10 -0.37
N TRP A 195 -12.08 -13.00 -0.04
CA TRP A 195 -11.70 -13.29 1.33
C TRP A 195 -11.19 -12.06 2.07
N LEU A 196 -10.26 -11.29 1.45
CA LEU A 196 -9.72 -10.05 2.02
C LEU A 196 -10.81 -9.00 2.31
N ARG A 197 -11.80 -8.88 1.41
CA ARG A 197 -12.88 -7.89 1.56
C ARG A 197 -13.89 -8.27 2.64
N ARG A 198 -14.09 -9.56 2.90
CA ARG A 198 -15.01 -10.08 3.94
C ARG A 198 -14.41 -10.03 5.33
N ASN A 199 -13.11 -10.03 5.46
CA ASN A 199 -12.44 -9.96 6.76
C ASN A 199 -12.36 -8.50 7.25
N ALA A 200 -13.08 -8.20 8.33
CA ALA A 200 -13.20 -6.85 8.90
C ALA A 200 -11.89 -6.36 9.56
N GLU A 201 -11.00 -7.24 9.98
CA GLU A 201 -9.73 -6.88 10.61
C GLU A 201 -8.70 -6.38 9.59
N ILE A 202 -8.83 -6.78 8.32
CA ILE A 202 -7.84 -6.48 7.27
C ILE A 202 -7.98 -5.05 6.77
N ARG A 203 -6.90 -4.30 6.88
CA ARG A 203 -6.85 -2.92 6.39
C ARG A 203 -6.79 -2.88 4.87
N ARG A 204 -7.61 -2.04 4.25
CA ARG A 204 -7.63 -1.85 2.79
C ARG A 204 -6.36 -1.18 2.22
N THR A 205 -5.48 -0.69 3.09
CA THR A 205 -4.18 -0.11 2.75
C THR A 205 -3.02 -1.12 2.77
N LEU A 206 -3.32 -2.41 2.95
CA LEU A 206 -2.29 -3.44 2.80
C LEU A 206 -1.72 -3.41 1.36
N TRP A 207 -0.45 -3.71 1.21
CA TRP A 207 0.17 -3.86 -0.10
C TRP A 207 -0.23 -5.20 -0.71
N LEU A 208 -0.74 -5.14 -1.95
CA LEU A 208 -0.87 -6.32 -2.80
C LEU A 208 0.32 -6.35 -3.77
N THR A 209 0.94 -7.51 -3.95
CA THR A 209 2.08 -7.67 -4.84
C THR A 209 2.04 -9.02 -5.54
N VAL A 210 2.73 -9.12 -6.66
CA VAL A 210 2.94 -10.38 -7.39
C VAL A 210 4.40 -10.77 -7.30
N SER A 211 4.68 -12.05 -7.05
CA SER A 211 6.02 -12.61 -7.05
C SER A 211 6.27 -13.39 -8.33
N ARG A 212 7.45 -13.18 -8.94
CA ARG A 212 7.99 -14.10 -9.94
C ARG A 212 8.41 -15.39 -9.23
N GLY A 213 7.76 -16.47 -9.56
CA GLY A 213 7.94 -17.75 -8.86
C GLY A 213 7.16 -17.83 -7.56
N GLU A 214 7.62 -18.65 -6.63
CA GLU A 214 6.93 -18.91 -5.37
C GLU A 214 6.90 -17.68 -4.46
N ALA A 215 5.72 -17.31 -4.02
CA ALA A 215 5.52 -16.18 -3.12
C ALA A 215 5.97 -16.50 -1.68
N GLY A 216 5.79 -17.75 -1.24
CA GLY A 216 6.22 -18.23 0.06
C GLY A 216 7.72 -18.09 0.33
N ALA A 217 8.54 -18.18 -0.72
CA ALA A 217 9.99 -17.98 -0.62
C ALA A 217 10.37 -16.57 -0.15
N LEU A 218 9.59 -15.55 -0.56
CA LEU A 218 9.79 -14.16 -0.12
C LEU A 218 9.51 -13.97 1.38
N MET A 219 8.63 -14.80 1.97
CA MET A 219 8.37 -14.79 3.42
C MET A 219 9.49 -15.42 4.25
N GLN A 220 10.38 -16.16 3.61
CA GLN A 220 11.51 -16.82 4.27
C GLN A 220 12.83 -16.07 4.06
N ALA A 221 12.85 -15.05 3.18
CA ALA A 221 14.03 -14.24 2.93
C ALA A 221 14.50 -13.56 4.23
N THR A 222 15.81 -13.56 4.47
CA THR A 222 16.41 -12.97 5.69
C THR A 222 17.40 -11.87 5.30
N PRO A 223 16.91 -10.69 4.90
CA PRO A 223 17.78 -9.59 4.56
C PRO A 223 18.52 -9.07 5.82
N PRO A 224 19.80 -8.70 5.71
CA PRO A 224 20.61 -8.32 6.88
C PRO A 224 20.11 -7.07 7.63
N LEU A 225 19.45 -6.15 6.92
CA LEU A 225 19.02 -4.85 7.47
C LEU A 225 17.71 -4.90 8.26
N GLU A 226 16.86 -5.89 7.99
CA GLU A 226 15.56 -6.03 8.65
C GLU A 226 15.25 -7.52 8.84
N ARG A 227 15.14 -7.94 10.10
CA ARG A 227 15.00 -9.36 10.46
C ARG A 227 13.58 -9.92 10.20
N VAL A 228 12.62 -9.04 9.91
CA VAL A 228 11.22 -9.40 9.64
C VAL A 228 10.93 -9.22 8.14
N PRO A 229 10.91 -10.29 7.32
CA PRO A 229 10.73 -10.19 5.87
C PRO A 229 9.49 -9.40 5.43
N ALA A 230 8.34 -9.55 6.09
CA ALA A 230 7.14 -8.79 5.75
C ALA A 230 7.31 -7.28 5.98
N LEU A 231 8.02 -6.87 7.04
CA LEU A 231 8.31 -5.46 7.31
C LEU A 231 9.36 -4.91 6.35
N TYR A 232 10.37 -5.71 6.01
CA TYR A 232 11.36 -5.36 4.99
C TYR A 232 10.70 -5.11 3.63
N LEU A 233 9.84 -6.01 3.18
CA LEU A 233 9.06 -5.87 1.95
C LEU A 233 8.20 -4.61 1.96
N TRP A 234 7.45 -4.42 3.04
CA TRP A 234 6.59 -3.25 3.21
C TRP A 234 7.41 -1.95 3.15
N SER A 235 8.52 -1.85 3.89
CA SER A 235 9.38 -0.65 3.93
C SER A 235 10.05 -0.42 2.57
N THR A 236 10.50 -1.48 1.89
CA THR A 236 11.09 -1.40 0.54
C THR A 236 10.11 -0.84 -0.48
N LEU A 237 8.86 -1.32 -0.48
CA LEU A 237 7.81 -0.84 -1.38
C LEU A 237 7.42 0.62 -1.06
N ALA A 238 7.25 0.93 0.22
CA ALA A 238 6.94 2.29 0.67
C ALA A 238 8.06 3.28 0.29
N ARG A 239 9.31 2.88 0.46
CA ARG A 239 10.46 3.69 0.05
C ARG A 239 10.57 3.83 -1.46
N ALA A 240 10.34 2.76 -2.22
CA ALA A 240 10.33 2.82 -3.68
C ALA A 240 9.24 3.78 -4.20
N GLN A 241 8.08 3.79 -3.57
CA GLN A 241 7.00 4.73 -3.88
C GLN A 241 7.41 6.18 -3.54
N GLN A 242 7.99 6.42 -2.36
CA GLN A 242 8.49 7.74 -1.95
C GLN A 242 9.59 8.27 -2.88
N LEU A 243 10.41 7.39 -3.44
CA LEU A 243 11.46 7.72 -4.40
C LEU A 243 10.95 7.81 -5.85
N GLY A 244 9.65 7.69 -6.09
CA GLY A 244 9.05 7.77 -7.41
C GLY A 244 9.39 6.62 -8.36
N ARG A 245 9.73 5.44 -7.80
CA ARG A 245 10.07 4.22 -8.55
C ARG A 245 8.90 3.26 -8.71
N LEU A 246 7.83 3.45 -7.93
CA LEU A 246 6.59 2.68 -8.02
C LEU A 246 5.38 3.57 -7.76
N PRO A 247 4.23 3.29 -8.39
CA PRO A 247 2.95 3.79 -7.93
C PRO A 247 2.52 3.07 -6.66
N LEU A 248 1.47 3.56 -6.00
CA LEU A 248 0.86 2.87 -4.86
C LEU A 248 0.21 1.56 -5.30
N GLY A 249 0.58 0.46 -4.64
CA GLY A 249 0.05 -0.90 -4.87
C GLY A 249 -0.85 -1.39 -3.74
N HIS A 250 -1.67 -0.51 -3.15
CA HIS A 250 -2.58 -0.87 -2.07
C HIS A 250 -3.83 -1.62 -2.58
N ALA A 251 -4.38 -2.50 -1.75
CA ALA A 251 -5.54 -3.30 -2.09
C ALA A 251 -6.76 -2.47 -2.52
N ASN A 252 -7.03 -1.33 -1.86
CA ASN A 252 -8.13 -0.44 -2.24
C ASN A 252 -7.96 0.14 -3.65
N ILE A 253 -6.73 0.42 -4.08
CA ILE A 253 -6.44 0.94 -5.44
C ILE A 253 -6.68 -0.16 -6.48
N PHE A 254 -6.17 -1.37 -6.20
CA PHE A 254 -6.40 -2.54 -7.04
C PHE A 254 -7.90 -2.83 -7.21
N TRP A 255 -8.64 -2.88 -6.11
CA TRP A 255 -10.08 -3.16 -6.15
C TRP A 255 -10.88 -2.07 -6.84
N ARG A 256 -10.49 -0.79 -6.68
CA ARG A 256 -11.11 0.32 -7.39
C ARG A 256 -10.92 0.14 -8.90
N ALA A 257 -9.69 -0.09 -9.36
CA ALA A 257 -9.40 -0.31 -10.78
C ALA A 257 -10.14 -1.55 -11.32
N LEU A 258 -10.21 -2.63 -10.54
CA LEU A 258 -10.94 -3.85 -10.90
C LEU A 258 -12.45 -3.60 -11.08
N SER A 259 -13.03 -2.72 -10.25
CA SER A 259 -14.47 -2.39 -10.28
C SER A 259 -14.82 -1.27 -11.28
N THR A 260 -13.82 -0.58 -11.80
CA THR A 260 -13.98 0.54 -12.72
C THR A 260 -13.99 0.02 -14.15
N THR A 261 -14.91 0.51 -14.99
CA THR A 261 -15.04 0.07 -16.40
C THR A 261 -13.90 0.60 -17.27
N GLY A 262 -13.44 1.83 -17.02
CA GLY A 262 -12.47 2.54 -17.85
C GLY A 262 -11.02 2.45 -17.38
N GLN A 263 -10.66 1.47 -16.54
CA GLN A 263 -9.29 1.29 -16.07
C GLN A 263 -9.01 -0.16 -15.72
N GLU A 264 -7.78 -0.60 -15.96
CA GLU A 264 -7.28 -1.92 -15.57
C GLU A 264 -6.30 -1.84 -14.39
N PRO A 265 -6.29 -2.85 -13.51
CA PRO A 265 -5.43 -2.83 -12.32
C PRO A 265 -3.96 -3.17 -12.63
N ILE A 266 -3.09 -2.65 -11.76
CA ILE A 266 -1.65 -2.92 -11.74
C ILE A 266 -1.22 -3.23 -10.31
N LEU A 267 -0.18 -4.06 -10.15
CA LEU A 267 0.44 -4.38 -8.86
C LEU A 267 1.97 -4.39 -8.97
N PRO A 268 2.71 -4.09 -7.90
CA PRO A 268 4.16 -4.29 -7.86
C PRO A 268 4.53 -5.73 -8.17
N TYR A 269 5.55 -5.92 -9.01
CA TYR A 269 6.08 -7.21 -9.41
C TYR A 269 7.47 -7.41 -8.81
N LEU A 270 7.61 -8.47 -8.01
CA LEU A 270 8.78 -8.74 -7.17
C LEU A 270 9.50 -10.00 -7.63
N GLU A 271 10.78 -10.10 -7.31
CA GLU A 271 11.61 -11.27 -7.54
C GLU A 271 12.53 -11.48 -6.33
N LEU A 272 12.67 -12.72 -5.89
CA LEU A 272 13.69 -13.09 -4.92
C LEU A 272 15.01 -13.35 -5.65
N ARG A 273 16.08 -12.65 -5.25
CA ARG A 273 17.43 -12.83 -5.78
C ARG A 273 18.37 -13.33 -4.69
N GLN A 274 19.26 -14.24 -5.07
CA GLN A 274 20.29 -14.77 -4.16
C GLN A 274 19.73 -15.24 -2.80
N GLN A 275 18.51 -15.79 -2.82
CA GLN A 275 17.78 -16.29 -1.64
C GLN A 275 17.55 -15.29 -0.49
N GLN A 276 18.03 -14.06 -0.59
CA GLN A 276 17.97 -13.05 0.47
C GLN A 276 17.47 -11.70 0.00
N ASN A 277 17.74 -11.33 -1.25
CA ASN A 277 17.47 -9.99 -1.76
C ASN A 277 16.15 -9.93 -2.50
N ILE A 278 15.33 -8.97 -2.13
CA ILE A 278 14.06 -8.69 -2.82
C ILE A 278 14.30 -7.62 -3.86
N PHE A 279 14.02 -7.95 -5.11
CA PHE A 279 14.18 -7.07 -6.25
C PHE A 279 12.82 -6.65 -6.79
N ILE A 280 12.60 -5.33 -6.90
CA ILE A 280 11.44 -4.77 -7.57
C ILE A 280 11.65 -4.85 -9.06
N ARG A 281 10.98 -5.81 -9.71
CA ARG A 281 11.15 -6.10 -11.12
C ARG A 281 10.32 -5.19 -12.03
N GLY A 282 9.33 -4.49 -11.44
CA GLY A 282 8.45 -3.57 -12.14
C GLY A 282 7.00 -3.67 -11.68
N LEU A 283 6.07 -3.73 -12.63
CA LEU A 283 4.64 -3.87 -12.36
C LEU A 283 4.07 -5.06 -13.13
N ALA A 284 3.17 -5.80 -12.49
CA ALA A 284 2.25 -6.72 -13.16
C ALA A 284 0.98 -5.94 -13.54
N TYR A 285 0.45 -6.15 -14.73
CA TYR A 285 -0.82 -5.56 -15.17
C TYR A 285 -1.85 -6.64 -15.50
N PHE A 286 -3.10 -6.28 -15.27
CA PHE A 286 -4.20 -7.23 -15.32
C PHE A 286 -5.23 -6.76 -16.35
N ARG A 287 -5.90 -7.71 -16.98
CA ARG A 287 -7.13 -7.46 -17.71
C ARG A 287 -8.27 -8.10 -16.93
N GLY A 288 -9.15 -7.26 -16.40
CA GLY A 288 -10.09 -7.72 -15.40
C GLY A 288 -9.36 -8.35 -14.20
N ASN A 289 -9.65 -9.62 -13.94
CA ASN A 289 -9.11 -10.32 -12.78
C ASN A 289 -7.84 -11.15 -13.07
N GLN A 290 -7.33 -11.18 -14.29
CA GLN A 290 -6.19 -12.02 -14.66
C GLN A 290 -4.97 -11.19 -15.03
N MET A 291 -3.83 -11.53 -14.45
CA MET A 291 -2.55 -10.98 -14.86
C MET A 291 -2.23 -11.42 -16.30
N ILE A 292 -1.97 -10.45 -17.17
CA ILE A 292 -1.67 -10.72 -18.58
C ILE A 292 -0.24 -10.35 -18.96
N GLY A 293 0.40 -9.43 -18.25
CA GLY A 293 1.75 -9.01 -18.58
C GLY A 293 2.47 -8.27 -17.45
N THR A 294 3.68 -7.82 -17.77
CA THR A 294 4.53 -7.06 -16.85
C THR A 294 5.14 -5.85 -17.51
N LEU A 295 5.40 -4.81 -16.73
CA LEU A 295 6.23 -3.68 -17.08
C LEU A 295 7.58 -3.84 -16.41
N ASN A 296 8.67 -3.69 -17.16
CA ASN A 296 10.01 -3.63 -16.58
C ASN A 296 10.25 -2.28 -15.85
N PRO A 297 11.34 -2.11 -15.09
CA PRO A 297 11.57 -0.88 -14.33
C PRO A 297 11.58 0.40 -15.18
N TRP A 298 12.09 0.36 -16.41
CA TRP A 298 12.07 1.49 -17.32
C TRP A 298 10.64 1.85 -17.74
N GLU A 299 9.86 0.86 -18.16
CA GLU A 299 8.46 1.04 -18.55
C GLU A 299 7.57 1.53 -17.39
N VAL A 300 7.92 1.20 -16.14
CA VAL A 300 7.28 1.81 -14.97
C VAL A 300 7.53 3.32 -14.95
N GLY A 301 8.76 3.77 -15.26
CA GLY A 301 9.10 5.19 -15.40
C GLY A 301 8.27 5.88 -16.48
N VAL A 302 8.11 5.23 -17.62
CA VAL A 302 7.26 5.67 -18.75
C VAL A 302 5.79 5.77 -18.32
N PHE A 303 5.24 4.72 -17.70
CA PHE A 303 3.88 4.71 -17.15
C PHE A 303 3.65 5.87 -16.17
N MET A 304 4.57 6.06 -15.23
CA MET A 304 4.46 7.13 -14.23
C MET A 304 4.59 8.52 -14.85
N THR A 305 5.28 8.66 -16.00
CA THR A 305 5.38 9.91 -16.74
C THR A 305 4.03 10.25 -17.39
N VAL A 306 3.38 9.28 -18.06
CA VAL A 306 2.04 9.47 -18.62
C VAL A 306 1.03 9.86 -17.54
N LYS A 307 1.12 9.25 -16.36
CA LYS A 307 0.24 9.54 -15.21
C LYS A 307 0.61 10.83 -14.45
N GLY A 308 1.74 11.48 -14.78
CA GLY A 308 2.22 12.66 -14.05
C GLY A 308 2.54 12.40 -12.57
N LEU A 309 2.92 11.16 -12.21
CA LEU A 309 3.14 10.77 -10.81
C LEU A 309 4.52 11.23 -10.32
N ASN A 310 4.53 11.88 -9.17
CA ASN A 310 5.73 12.37 -8.49
C ASN A 310 5.92 11.71 -7.11
N PRO A 311 7.15 11.75 -6.55
CA PRO A 311 8.37 12.33 -7.15
C PRO A 311 8.83 11.56 -8.38
N ALA A 312 9.60 12.24 -9.26
CA ALA A 312 10.31 11.60 -10.34
C ALA A 312 11.62 11.01 -9.81
N GLY A 313 12.08 9.90 -10.33
CA GLY A 313 13.27 9.22 -9.78
C GLY A 313 13.94 8.25 -10.74
N TYR A 314 13.51 8.21 -12.00
CA TYR A 314 14.11 7.36 -13.02
C TYR A 314 15.26 8.06 -13.73
N SER A 315 16.30 7.27 -14.03
CA SER A 315 17.46 7.72 -14.79
C SER A 315 17.49 7.03 -16.16
N ALA A 316 17.99 7.75 -17.16
CA ALA A 316 18.12 7.26 -18.52
C ALA A 316 19.43 7.74 -19.16
N TYR A 317 19.99 6.92 -20.03
CA TYR A 317 21.04 7.33 -20.95
C TYR A 317 20.43 8.02 -22.16
N VAL A 318 20.89 9.21 -22.47
CA VAL A 318 20.46 9.98 -23.64
C VAL A 318 21.64 10.14 -24.55
N GLN A 319 21.50 9.71 -25.80
CA GLN A 319 22.54 9.88 -26.80
C GLN A 319 22.62 11.35 -27.22
N VAL A 320 23.85 11.87 -27.23
CA VAL A 320 24.13 13.22 -27.73
C VAL A 320 24.33 13.16 -29.24
N PRO A 321 23.46 13.78 -30.03
CA PRO A 321 23.55 13.72 -31.48
C PRO A 321 24.93 14.17 -32.01
N GLY A 322 25.46 13.44 -32.99
CA GLY A 322 26.74 13.76 -33.65
C GLY A 322 28.00 13.41 -32.87
N THR A 323 27.91 12.86 -31.65
CA THR A 323 29.10 12.56 -30.82
C THR A 323 29.29 11.07 -30.55
N GLY A 324 28.28 10.24 -30.70
CA GLY A 324 28.30 8.85 -30.28
C GLY A 324 28.38 8.66 -28.75
N GLN A 325 28.36 9.72 -27.98
CA GLN A 325 28.47 9.74 -26.51
C GLN A 325 27.10 9.88 -25.87
N PHE A 326 27.02 9.61 -24.55
CA PHE A 326 25.78 9.61 -23.78
C PHE A 326 25.88 10.55 -22.56
N VAL A 327 24.72 11.09 -22.18
CA VAL A 327 24.52 11.75 -20.89
C VAL A 327 23.55 10.95 -20.08
N MET A 328 23.92 10.60 -18.85
CA MET A 328 23.00 10.05 -17.87
C MET A 328 22.18 11.17 -17.26
N ILE A 329 20.89 11.16 -17.45
CA ILE A 329 19.97 12.12 -16.84
C ILE A 329 19.09 11.42 -15.80
N ARG A 330 18.64 12.17 -14.78
CA ARG A 330 17.65 11.72 -13.81
C ARG A 330 16.49 12.68 -13.80
N SER A 331 15.29 12.17 -13.96
CA SER A 331 14.07 12.96 -13.82
C SER A 331 13.88 13.41 -12.37
N THR A 332 13.55 14.68 -12.17
CA THR A 332 13.30 15.31 -10.86
C THR A 332 11.84 15.70 -10.67
N LEU A 333 11.16 16.04 -11.76
CA LEU A 333 9.73 16.38 -11.77
C LEU A 333 9.08 15.84 -13.04
N ARG A 334 7.86 15.35 -12.90
CA ARG A 334 6.99 14.96 -14.01
C ARG A 334 5.67 15.67 -13.88
N LYS A 335 5.18 16.26 -14.95
CA LYS A 335 3.81 16.77 -15.06
C LYS A 335 3.23 16.22 -16.33
N SER A 336 1.99 15.75 -16.29
CA SER A 336 1.28 15.30 -17.46
C SER A 336 -0.12 15.90 -17.48
N HIS A 337 -0.54 16.33 -18.62
CA HIS A 337 -1.88 16.76 -18.92
C HIS A 337 -2.48 15.80 -19.94
N LEU A 338 -3.60 15.20 -19.58
CA LEU A 338 -4.33 14.26 -20.39
C LEU A 338 -5.62 14.96 -20.86
N GLU A 339 -5.81 15.02 -22.16
CA GLU A 339 -6.95 15.68 -22.81
C GLU A 339 -7.68 14.68 -23.71
N VAL A 340 -9.01 14.68 -23.65
CA VAL A 340 -9.83 13.89 -24.55
C VAL A 340 -10.20 14.78 -25.76
N PHE A 341 -10.09 14.25 -26.96
CA PHE A 341 -10.50 14.94 -28.17
C PHE A 341 -11.33 14.02 -29.10
N TRP A 342 -12.04 14.64 -30.02
CA TRP A 342 -12.75 13.91 -31.06
C TRP A 342 -11.87 13.60 -32.26
N ALA A 343 -11.72 12.32 -32.59
CA ALA A 343 -11.03 11.87 -33.78
C ALA A 343 -12.01 11.07 -34.65
N GLN A 344 -12.46 11.63 -35.76
CA GLN A 344 -13.40 10.95 -36.68
C GLN A 344 -14.58 10.25 -35.99
N ASN A 345 -15.28 10.98 -35.15
CA ASN A 345 -16.43 10.51 -34.35
C ASN A 345 -16.10 9.44 -33.28
N ARG A 346 -14.82 9.29 -32.88
CA ARG A 346 -14.34 8.42 -31.80
C ARG A 346 -13.55 9.24 -30.77
N PRO A 347 -13.49 8.83 -29.52
CA PRO A 347 -12.61 9.47 -28.54
C PRO A 347 -11.15 9.22 -28.90
N GLY A 348 -10.33 10.24 -28.73
CA GLY A 348 -8.87 10.15 -28.74
C GLY A 348 -8.29 10.77 -27.48
N ILE A 349 -7.08 10.40 -27.12
CA ILE A 349 -6.35 10.95 -25.97
C ILE A 349 -5.10 11.68 -26.44
N ARG A 350 -4.93 12.91 -25.97
CA ARG A 350 -3.67 13.65 -26.11
C ARG A 350 -2.95 13.66 -24.77
N VAL A 351 -1.72 13.12 -24.78
CA VAL A 351 -0.81 13.06 -23.63
C VAL A 351 0.24 14.15 -23.81
N ARG A 352 0.21 15.20 -22.99
CA ARG A 352 1.26 16.22 -22.93
C ARG A 352 2.05 16.07 -21.66
N SER A 353 3.28 15.57 -21.76
CA SER A 353 4.15 15.34 -20.61
C SER A 353 5.32 16.32 -20.59
N HIS A 354 5.55 16.91 -19.43
CA HIS A 354 6.70 17.74 -19.14
C HIS A 354 7.56 17.09 -18.08
N VAL A 355 8.85 16.91 -18.38
CA VAL A 355 9.84 16.29 -17.49
C VAL A 355 10.97 17.28 -17.23
N GLU A 356 11.21 17.58 -15.95
CA GLU A 356 12.45 18.21 -15.53
C GLU A 356 13.45 17.13 -15.14
N ALA A 357 14.69 17.29 -15.56
CA ALA A 357 15.76 16.35 -15.28
C ALA A 357 17.06 17.07 -14.92
N MET A 358 17.97 16.34 -14.28
CA MET A 358 19.33 16.75 -14.02
C MET A 358 20.30 15.81 -14.73
N ALA A 359 21.38 16.35 -15.29
CA ALA A 359 22.48 15.54 -15.77
C ALA A 359 23.31 15.04 -14.59
N LEU A 360 23.57 13.72 -14.56
CA LEU A 360 24.35 13.06 -13.50
C LEU A 360 25.78 12.78 -13.94
N GLU A 361 25.93 12.32 -15.19
CA GLU A 361 27.20 11.83 -15.72
C GLU A 361 27.23 12.00 -17.24
N LYS A 362 28.40 12.20 -17.81
CA LYS A 362 28.65 12.19 -19.25
C LYS A 362 29.75 11.18 -19.58
N THR A 363 29.57 10.42 -20.65
CA THR A 363 30.50 9.35 -21.01
C THR A 363 31.73 9.82 -21.78
N GLY A 364 31.83 11.12 -22.12
CA GLY A 364 32.96 11.61 -22.88
C GLY A 364 33.23 13.09 -22.74
N ARG A 365 34.47 13.50 -23.12
CA ARG A 365 34.95 14.88 -23.00
C ARG A 365 34.37 15.83 -24.04
N GLN A 366 33.85 15.34 -25.15
CA GLN A 366 33.25 16.16 -26.21
C GLN A 366 31.92 16.79 -25.85
N ILE A 367 31.31 16.33 -24.76
CA ILE A 367 30.03 16.83 -24.26
C ILE A 367 30.28 18.03 -23.36
N ASN A 368 29.84 19.21 -23.80
CA ASN A 368 29.86 20.46 -23.04
C ASN A 368 28.42 20.87 -22.66
N LEU A 369 27.98 20.52 -21.45
CA LEU A 369 26.66 20.85 -20.96
C LEU A 369 26.48 22.34 -20.58
N SER A 370 27.56 23.13 -20.61
CA SER A 370 27.47 24.59 -20.50
C SER A 370 27.07 25.25 -21.83
N SER A 371 27.21 24.55 -22.97
CA SER A 371 26.71 24.99 -24.26
C SER A 371 25.20 24.84 -24.34
N VAL A 372 24.50 25.97 -24.52
CA VAL A 372 23.04 25.99 -24.70
C VAL A 372 22.59 25.11 -25.88
N ALA A 373 23.39 25.11 -26.97
CA ALA A 373 23.10 24.32 -28.16
C ALA A 373 23.18 22.82 -27.87
N GLN A 374 24.24 22.36 -27.17
CA GLN A 374 24.37 20.94 -26.80
C GLN A 374 23.33 20.52 -25.76
N MET A 375 23.03 21.37 -24.78
CA MET A 375 21.98 21.10 -23.79
C MET A 375 20.61 20.91 -24.46
N ARG A 376 20.25 21.83 -25.40
CA ARG A 376 19.01 21.69 -26.20
C ARG A 376 19.00 20.43 -27.07
N ALA A 377 20.14 20.03 -27.60
CA ALA A 377 20.25 18.79 -28.38
C ALA A 377 20.00 17.54 -27.51
N VAL A 378 20.49 17.51 -26.25
CA VAL A 378 20.22 16.45 -25.28
C VAL A 378 18.74 16.44 -24.90
N GLU A 379 18.15 17.62 -24.57
CA GLU A 379 16.73 17.76 -24.26
C GLU A 379 15.83 17.24 -25.39
N ALA A 380 16.13 17.63 -26.62
CA ALA A 380 15.37 17.18 -27.79
C ALA A 380 15.55 15.68 -28.07
N SER A 381 16.75 15.12 -27.84
CA SER A 381 16.97 13.68 -27.96
C SER A 381 16.18 12.92 -26.90
N ALA A 382 16.26 13.33 -25.63
CA ALA A 382 15.50 12.74 -24.53
C ALA A 382 13.97 12.80 -24.77
N ALA A 383 13.49 13.93 -25.29
CA ALA A 383 12.06 14.11 -25.60
C ALA A 383 11.59 13.15 -26.70
N ARG A 384 12.37 13.00 -27.79
CA ARG A 384 12.06 12.05 -28.88
C ARG A 384 12.06 10.60 -28.41
N ASP A 385 13.07 10.22 -27.64
CA ASP A 385 13.19 8.85 -27.15
C ASP A 385 12.03 8.51 -26.18
N LEU A 386 11.74 9.42 -25.24
CA LEU A 386 10.64 9.23 -24.30
C LEU A 386 9.26 9.24 -24.99
N THR A 387 9.08 10.06 -26.06
CA THR A 387 7.85 10.02 -26.87
C THR A 387 7.65 8.64 -27.49
N ARG A 388 8.70 8.07 -28.09
CA ARG A 388 8.66 6.72 -28.69
C ARG A 388 8.33 5.67 -27.64
N GLU A 389 9.00 5.68 -26.50
CA GLU A 389 8.74 4.72 -25.41
C GLU A 389 7.31 4.79 -24.88
N ILE A 390 6.75 6.00 -24.76
CA ILE A 390 5.33 6.18 -24.37
C ILE A 390 4.41 5.59 -25.43
N GLN A 391 4.65 5.87 -26.72
CA GLN A 391 3.87 5.33 -27.82
C GLN A 391 3.94 3.81 -27.89
N ASP A 392 5.12 3.23 -27.72
CA ASP A 392 5.34 1.78 -27.73
C ASP A 392 4.60 1.10 -26.55
N LEU A 393 4.69 1.67 -25.35
CA LEU A 393 3.97 1.16 -24.18
C LEU A 393 2.44 1.24 -24.36
N ILE A 394 1.93 2.37 -24.81
CA ILE A 394 0.49 2.53 -25.10
C ILE A 394 0.07 1.54 -26.18
N GLY A 395 0.79 1.46 -27.30
CA GLY A 395 0.49 0.52 -28.38
C GLY A 395 0.50 -0.95 -27.93
N ARG A 396 1.40 -1.33 -27.02
CA ARG A 396 1.38 -2.67 -26.41
C ARG A 396 0.13 -2.91 -25.59
N THR A 397 -0.21 -1.97 -24.68
CA THR A 397 -1.41 -2.11 -23.83
C THR A 397 -2.70 -2.06 -24.63
N GLN A 398 -2.74 -1.37 -25.78
CA GLN A 398 -3.83 -1.39 -26.72
C GLN A 398 -3.99 -2.77 -27.41
N ARG A 399 -2.88 -3.38 -27.87
CA ARG A 399 -2.90 -4.76 -28.39
C ARG A 399 -3.40 -5.77 -27.35
N ASP A 400 -3.03 -5.56 -26.10
CA ASP A 400 -3.47 -6.38 -24.96
C ASP A 400 -4.90 -6.04 -24.51
N ARG A 401 -5.52 -4.99 -25.07
CA ARG A 401 -6.83 -4.47 -24.67
C ARG A 401 -6.90 -4.18 -23.19
N CYS A 402 -5.91 -3.47 -22.68
CA CYS A 402 -5.68 -3.30 -21.25
C CYS A 402 -5.32 -1.86 -20.91
N ASP A 403 -6.31 -1.04 -20.58
CA ASP A 403 -6.13 0.36 -20.24
C ASP A 403 -5.61 0.54 -18.80
N ILE A 404 -4.30 0.35 -18.61
CA ILE A 404 -3.64 0.59 -17.32
C ILE A 404 -3.57 2.07 -16.95
N PHE A 405 -3.70 2.97 -17.94
CA PHE A 405 -3.61 4.41 -17.73
C PHE A 405 -4.90 5.02 -17.20
N GLY A 406 -6.04 4.34 -17.38
CA GLY A 406 -7.35 4.84 -17.02
C GLY A 406 -7.84 5.96 -17.95
N PHE A 407 -7.51 5.87 -19.23
CA PHE A 407 -8.02 6.80 -20.26
C PHE A 407 -9.53 6.72 -20.37
N GLY A 408 -10.11 5.54 -20.13
CA GLY A 408 -11.56 5.35 -20.10
C GLY A 408 -12.27 6.19 -19.05
N GLU A 409 -11.66 6.39 -17.90
CA GLU A 409 -12.24 7.26 -16.88
C GLU A 409 -12.25 8.73 -17.30
N LEU A 410 -11.27 9.16 -18.09
CA LEU A 410 -11.25 10.50 -18.65
C LEU A 410 -12.33 10.66 -19.74
N VAL A 411 -12.45 9.67 -20.63
CA VAL A 411 -13.50 9.65 -21.66
C VAL A 411 -14.88 9.66 -20.99
N ARG A 412 -15.07 8.85 -19.95
CA ARG A 412 -16.32 8.82 -19.16
C ARG A 412 -16.65 10.18 -18.56
N ALA A 413 -15.63 10.89 -18.05
CA ALA A 413 -15.80 12.19 -17.40
C ALA A 413 -16.01 13.34 -18.39
N GLN A 414 -15.36 13.33 -19.57
CA GLN A 414 -15.36 14.44 -20.52
C GLN A 414 -16.27 14.25 -21.73
N MET A 415 -16.58 12.99 -22.07
CA MET A 415 -17.48 12.62 -23.17
C MET A 415 -18.61 11.72 -22.65
N TYR A 416 -19.35 12.20 -21.67
CA TYR A 416 -20.37 11.42 -20.95
C TYR A 416 -21.42 10.79 -21.88
N ASP A 417 -21.97 11.55 -22.84
CA ASP A 417 -22.99 11.06 -23.76
C ASP A 417 -22.44 9.94 -24.66
N TYR A 418 -21.23 10.10 -25.19
CA TYR A 418 -20.55 9.03 -25.93
C TYR A 418 -20.40 7.78 -25.08
N TRP A 419 -19.92 7.95 -23.83
CA TRP A 419 -19.73 6.84 -22.92
C TRP A 419 -21.02 6.07 -22.66
N GLN A 420 -22.11 6.76 -22.34
CA GLN A 420 -23.38 6.12 -22.02
C GLN A 420 -23.96 5.32 -23.21
N HIS A 421 -23.75 5.77 -24.45
CA HIS A 421 -24.24 5.08 -25.62
C HIS A 421 -23.39 3.90 -26.07
N ASN A 422 -22.04 3.96 -25.83
CA ASN A 422 -21.11 3.02 -26.45
C ASN A 422 -20.43 2.07 -25.45
N VAL A 423 -20.45 2.37 -24.13
CA VAL A 423 -19.75 1.60 -23.10
C VAL A 423 -20.73 1.11 -22.03
N ARG A 424 -21.17 -0.12 -22.14
CA ARG A 424 -22.04 -0.78 -21.15
C ARG A 424 -21.25 -1.72 -20.26
N THR A 425 -20.22 -2.34 -20.80
CA THR A 425 -19.37 -3.32 -20.13
C THR A 425 -17.89 -2.94 -20.27
N LYS A 426 -17.07 -3.55 -19.44
CA LYS A 426 -15.60 -3.42 -19.54
C LYS A 426 -15.09 -3.86 -20.92
N ALA A 427 -15.64 -4.95 -21.46
CA ALA A 427 -15.29 -5.43 -22.79
C ALA A 427 -15.60 -4.45 -23.92
N ASP A 428 -16.61 -3.58 -23.77
CA ASP A 428 -16.88 -2.52 -24.74
C ASP A 428 -15.77 -1.47 -24.71
N TRP A 429 -15.34 -1.06 -23.53
CA TRP A 429 -14.22 -0.15 -23.39
C TRP A 429 -12.92 -0.76 -23.93
N ASP A 430 -12.64 -2.03 -23.62
CA ASP A 430 -11.43 -2.73 -24.10
C ASP A 430 -11.33 -2.72 -25.63
N ARG A 431 -12.47 -2.85 -26.35
CA ARG A 431 -12.51 -2.75 -27.82
C ARG A 431 -12.24 -1.34 -28.31
N ILE A 432 -12.86 -0.34 -27.66
CA ILE A 432 -12.66 1.07 -28.01
C ILE A 432 -11.21 1.48 -27.77
N TYR A 433 -10.64 1.09 -26.62
CA TYR A 433 -9.26 1.40 -26.26
C TYR A 433 -8.25 0.82 -27.27
N ALA A 434 -8.48 -0.41 -27.74
CA ALA A 434 -7.59 -1.07 -28.70
C ALA A 434 -7.37 -0.28 -30.00
N GLU A 435 -8.39 0.50 -30.42
CA GLU A 435 -8.36 1.27 -31.67
C GLU A 435 -8.30 2.78 -31.44
N MET A 436 -8.24 3.21 -30.19
CA MET A 436 -8.30 4.62 -29.81
C MET A 436 -7.03 5.37 -30.25
N PRO A 437 -7.12 6.47 -31.02
CA PRO A 437 -5.96 7.28 -31.36
C PRO A 437 -5.40 7.97 -30.13
N VAL A 438 -4.06 7.88 -29.97
CA VAL A 438 -3.34 8.54 -28.89
C VAL A 438 -2.22 9.39 -29.46
N GLU A 439 -2.29 10.69 -29.20
CA GLU A 439 -1.25 11.65 -29.53
C GLU A 439 -0.32 11.87 -28.32
N VAL A 440 0.99 11.89 -28.54
CA VAL A 440 1.97 12.03 -27.45
C VAL A 440 2.91 13.19 -27.77
N GLU A 441 2.96 14.15 -26.86
CA GLU A 441 3.87 15.30 -26.87
C GLU A 441 4.70 15.28 -25.58
N VAL A 442 6.03 15.26 -25.69
CA VAL A 442 6.92 15.27 -24.54
C VAL A 442 7.87 16.46 -24.63
N THR A 443 8.01 17.14 -23.52
CA THR A 443 9.06 18.17 -23.31
C THR A 443 9.98 17.73 -22.19
N VAL A 444 11.28 17.83 -22.40
CA VAL A 444 12.30 17.55 -21.38
C VAL A 444 13.15 18.79 -21.18
N ASN A 445 13.31 19.23 -19.95
CA ASN A 445 14.15 20.35 -19.57
C ASN A 445 15.23 19.91 -18.58
N LEU A 446 16.49 20.21 -18.87
CA LEU A 446 17.61 19.99 -17.97
C LEU A 446 17.77 21.19 -17.05
N ARG A 447 17.58 21.04 -15.75
CA ARG A 447 17.62 22.11 -14.75
C ARG A 447 18.97 22.28 -14.05
N ARG A 448 19.77 21.21 -13.99
CA ARG A 448 21.10 21.23 -13.36
C ARG A 448 22.06 20.32 -14.13
N THR A 449 23.28 20.76 -14.22
CA THR A 449 24.39 20.02 -14.84
C THR A 449 25.42 19.54 -13.79
N GLY A 450 25.06 19.58 -12.49
CA GLY A 450 25.96 19.27 -11.37
C GLY A 450 26.76 20.52 -10.90
N THR A 451 27.68 20.30 -9.96
CA THR A 451 28.58 21.36 -9.44
C THR A 451 29.80 21.60 -10.34
N LEU A 452 30.08 20.68 -11.27
CA LEU A 452 31.16 20.83 -12.26
C LEU A 452 30.58 21.44 -13.54
N ASN A 453 30.98 22.68 -13.82
CA ASN A 453 30.59 23.42 -15.02
C ASN A 453 31.47 23.11 -16.25
N ARG A 454 32.24 22.02 -16.25
CA ARG A 454 33.14 21.65 -17.37
C ARG A 454 33.03 20.18 -17.71
#